data_98fcde536c4d2ce276b163716cb60762
#
_entry.id   98fcde536c4d2ce276b163716cb60762
#
_cell.length_a   1.000
_cell.length_b   1.000
_cell.length_c   1.000
_cell.angle_alpha   90.00
_cell.angle_beta   90.00
_cell.angle_gamma   90.00
#
_symmetry.space_group_name_H-M   'P 1'
#
loop_
_entity.id
_entity.type
_entity.pdbx_description
1 polymer ?
#
loop_
_entity_poly.entity_id
_entity_poly.type
_entity_poly.pdbx_seq_one_letter_code
_entity_poly.pdbx_strand_id
1 'polypeptide(L)'
;LVTYRSPILWIVPLLVVGTADGMAGQIGRNVAAFFNITADGSITGILSVLVFGAGTNYALLLIARYKEELLTTEDRHEAMAKAVKGAGPAILASGGTVALALLTLSFAELGGNRALGLVCASGIVVAMIAALGVLPAAIVVFGRGLFWPFVPRFGGVNKSDTGWWAKLGKGVSRRPVTVAILGIAVLG
;
A
#
# COMPACT_ATOMS: atom_id res chain seq x y z
N LEU A 1 0.91 -13.48 6.03
CA LEU A 1 0.47 -14.88 6.06
C LEU A 1 -0.29 -15.20 7.34
N VAL A 2 0.26 -14.91 8.52
CA VAL A 2 -0.36 -15.24 9.82
C VAL A 2 -1.70 -14.55 10.04
N THR A 3 -1.84 -13.30 9.62
CA THR A 3 -3.04 -12.47 9.87
C THR A 3 -4.23 -12.81 8.97
N TYR A 4 -3.98 -13.12 7.70
CA TYR A 4 -5.05 -13.34 6.72
C TYR A 4 -5.29 -14.81 6.37
N ARG A 5 -4.36 -15.71 6.71
CA ARG A 5 -4.44 -17.19 6.54
C ARG A 5 -4.92 -17.67 5.16
N SER A 6 -4.82 -16.84 4.12
CA SER A 6 -5.19 -17.19 2.76
C SER A 6 -3.99 -16.99 1.84
N PRO A 7 -3.49 -18.05 1.17
CA PRO A 7 -2.39 -17.94 0.23
C PRO A 7 -2.78 -17.17 -1.04
N ILE A 8 -4.03 -17.32 -1.49
CA ILE A 8 -4.54 -16.66 -2.71
C ILE A 8 -4.58 -15.14 -2.54
N LEU A 9 -4.90 -14.65 -1.32
CA LEU A 9 -4.96 -13.24 -0.99
C LEU A 9 -3.61 -12.52 -1.17
N TRP A 10 -2.48 -13.26 -1.10
CA TRP A 10 -1.16 -12.70 -1.31
C TRP A 10 -0.72 -12.69 -2.78
N ILE A 11 -1.15 -13.68 -3.55
CA ILE A 11 -0.74 -13.82 -4.96
C ILE A 11 -1.26 -12.65 -5.78
N VAL A 12 -2.53 -12.26 -5.62
CA VAL A 12 -3.14 -11.19 -6.43
C VAL A 12 -2.45 -9.83 -6.22
N PRO A 13 -2.27 -9.33 -4.99
CA PRO A 13 -1.51 -8.10 -4.77
C PRO A 13 -0.07 -8.17 -5.26
N LEU A 14 0.62 -9.30 -5.04
CA LEU A 14 2.00 -9.46 -5.50
C LEU A 14 2.12 -9.41 -7.02
N LEU A 15 1.19 -10.01 -7.75
CA LEU A 15 1.15 -9.92 -9.21
C LEU A 15 0.89 -8.49 -9.68
N VAL A 16 -0.06 -7.79 -9.06
CA VAL A 16 -0.36 -6.39 -9.41
C VAL A 16 0.84 -5.50 -9.10
N VAL A 17 1.47 -5.66 -7.93
CA VAL A 17 2.66 -4.87 -7.56
C VAL A 17 3.86 -5.22 -8.44
N GLY A 18 4.05 -6.51 -8.78
CA GLY A 18 5.12 -6.93 -9.69
C GLY A 18 4.96 -6.38 -11.11
N THR A 19 3.73 -6.33 -11.63
CA THR A 19 3.46 -5.68 -12.92
C THR A 19 3.65 -4.17 -12.84
N ALA A 20 3.25 -3.55 -11.73
CA ALA A 20 3.48 -2.13 -11.49
C ALA A 20 4.97 -1.79 -11.42
N ASP A 21 5.79 -2.64 -10.80
CA ASP A 21 7.24 -2.49 -10.74
C ASP A 21 7.87 -2.55 -12.15
N GLY A 22 7.48 -3.52 -12.96
CA GLY A 22 7.92 -3.60 -14.35
C GLY A 22 7.54 -2.37 -15.17
N MET A 23 6.31 -1.86 -15.01
CA MET A 23 5.86 -0.61 -15.65
C MET A 23 6.62 0.61 -15.12
N ALA A 24 6.84 0.71 -13.81
CA ALA A 24 7.60 1.79 -13.18
C ALA A 24 9.03 1.84 -13.71
N GLY A 25 9.67 0.67 -13.90
CA GLY A 25 10.99 0.59 -14.53
C GLY A 25 11.03 1.12 -15.96
N GLN A 26 10.01 0.83 -16.78
CA GLN A 26 9.90 1.37 -18.14
C GLN A 26 9.65 2.89 -18.13
N ILE A 27 8.71 3.34 -17.32
CA ILE A 27 8.38 4.77 -17.20
C ILE A 27 9.58 5.53 -16.66
N GLY A 28 10.28 5.01 -15.65
CA GLY A 28 11.47 5.59 -15.08
C GLY A 28 12.59 5.79 -16.13
N ARG A 29 12.81 4.80 -17.03
CA ARG A 29 13.76 4.94 -18.15
C ARG A 29 13.34 6.04 -19.12
N ASN A 30 12.06 6.12 -19.46
CA ASN A 30 11.54 7.17 -20.35
C ASN A 30 11.66 8.56 -19.72
N VAL A 31 11.39 8.67 -18.41
CA VAL A 31 11.56 9.91 -17.65
C VAL A 31 13.04 10.32 -17.64
N ALA A 32 13.94 9.41 -17.37
CA ALA A 32 15.37 9.67 -17.39
C ALA A 32 15.84 10.15 -18.77
N ALA A 33 15.40 9.49 -19.84
CA ALA A 33 15.71 9.87 -21.22
C ALA A 33 15.16 11.26 -21.58
N PHE A 34 13.93 11.56 -21.17
CA PHE A 34 13.31 12.85 -21.44
C PHE A 34 14.06 14.03 -20.78
N PHE A 35 14.57 13.83 -19.58
CA PHE A 35 15.35 14.84 -18.86
C PHE A 35 16.86 14.80 -19.14
N ASN A 36 17.33 13.94 -20.07
CA ASN A 36 18.75 13.70 -20.37
C ASN A 36 19.60 13.37 -19.12
N ILE A 37 19.04 12.53 -18.23
CA ILE A 37 19.72 12.07 -17.01
C ILE A 37 20.00 10.57 -17.12
N THR A 38 21.19 10.16 -16.62
CA THR A 38 21.55 8.74 -16.57
C THR A 38 21.00 8.12 -15.29
N ALA A 39 20.09 7.15 -15.44
CA ALA A 39 19.66 6.28 -14.34
C ALA A 39 20.54 5.02 -14.37
N ASP A 40 21.35 4.84 -13.35
CA ASP A 40 22.19 3.66 -13.18
C ASP A 40 21.41 2.48 -12.53
N GLY A 41 22.10 1.34 -12.38
CA GLY A 41 21.51 0.15 -11.76
C GLY A 41 21.09 0.36 -10.32
N SER A 42 21.74 1.26 -9.58
CA SER A 42 21.42 1.59 -8.19
C SER A 42 20.06 2.28 -8.10
N ILE A 43 19.81 3.26 -8.98
CA ILE A 43 18.53 3.99 -9.05
C ILE A 43 17.39 3.04 -9.41
N THR A 44 17.64 2.13 -10.35
CA THR A 44 16.65 1.10 -10.73
C THR A 44 16.35 0.16 -9.57
N GLY A 45 17.35 -0.24 -8.80
CA GLY A 45 17.16 -1.06 -7.59
C GLY A 45 16.37 -0.35 -6.51
N ILE A 46 16.67 0.93 -6.24
CA ILE A 46 15.94 1.76 -5.27
C ILE A 46 14.49 1.94 -5.71
N LEU A 47 14.27 2.23 -7.01
CA LEU A 47 12.94 2.33 -7.58
C LEU A 47 12.11 1.06 -7.32
N SER A 48 12.67 -0.12 -7.61
CA SER A 48 11.98 -1.39 -7.44
C SER A 48 11.62 -1.64 -5.97
N VAL A 49 12.56 -1.46 -5.04
CA VAL A 49 12.29 -1.58 -3.60
C VAL A 49 11.19 -0.62 -3.14
N LEU A 50 11.21 0.62 -3.63
CA LEU A 50 10.25 1.65 -3.28
C LEU A 50 8.85 1.32 -3.82
N VAL A 51 8.74 0.94 -5.08
CA VAL A 51 7.46 0.57 -5.72
C VAL A 51 6.87 -0.68 -5.07
N PHE A 52 7.70 -1.70 -4.81
CA PHE A 52 7.26 -2.91 -4.12
C PHE A 52 6.83 -2.63 -2.68
N GLY A 53 7.60 -1.85 -1.93
CA GLY A 53 7.30 -1.49 -0.54
C GLY A 53 6.03 -0.66 -0.43
N ALA A 54 5.90 0.41 -1.21
CA ALA A 54 4.71 1.25 -1.24
C ALA A 54 3.49 0.48 -1.76
N GLY A 55 3.63 -0.24 -2.88
CA GLY A 55 2.55 -1.00 -3.51
C GLY A 55 1.98 -2.07 -2.61
N THR A 56 2.83 -2.84 -1.91
CA THR A 56 2.37 -3.84 -0.93
C THR A 56 1.67 -3.21 0.26
N ASN A 57 2.16 -2.07 0.77
CA ASN A 57 1.51 -1.35 1.86
C ASN A 57 0.13 -0.82 1.45
N TYR A 58 0.01 -0.23 0.27
CA TYR A 58 -1.27 0.25 -0.27
C TYR A 58 -2.25 -0.90 -0.52
N ALA A 59 -1.74 -2.04 -1.02
CA ALA A 59 -2.55 -3.22 -1.21
C ALA A 59 -3.11 -3.77 0.10
N LEU A 60 -2.29 -3.84 1.15
CA LEU A 60 -2.73 -4.29 2.47
C LEU A 60 -3.80 -3.37 3.06
N LEU A 61 -3.62 -2.05 2.92
CA LEU A 61 -4.61 -1.06 3.40
C LEU A 61 -5.95 -1.21 2.69
N LEU A 62 -5.94 -1.33 1.36
CA LEU A 62 -7.15 -1.52 0.57
C LEU A 62 -7.86 -2.85 0.89
N ILE A 63 -7.09 -3.95 0.99
CA ILE A 63 -7.64 -5.28 1.32
C ILE A 63 -8.24 -5.30 2.72
N ALA A 64 -7.59 -4.67 3.69
CA ALA A 64 -8.12 -4.56 5.04
C ALA A 64 -9.46 -3.85 5.04
N ARG A 65 -9.55 -2.71 4.34
CA ARG A 65 -10.79 -1.96 4.22
C ARG A 65 -11.87 -2.72 3.45
N TYR A 66 -11.51 -3.38 2.34
CA TYR A 66 -12.45 -4.20 1.58
C TYR A 66 -13.03 -5.34 2.42
N LYS A 67 -12.20 -6.00 3.24
CA LYS A 67 -12.66 -7.05 4.15
C LYS A 67 -13.69 -6.52 5.17
N GLU A 68 -13.49 -5.32 5.70
CA GLU A 68 -14.46 -4.66 6.61
C GLU A 68 -15.78 -4.37 5.90
N GLU A 69 -15.74 -3.81 4.71
CA GLU A 69 -16.93 -3.48 3.93
C GLU A 69 -17.73 -4.74 3.50
N LEU A 70 -17.05 -5.86 3.25
CA LEU A 70 -17.72 -7.15 2.96
C LEU A 70 -18.55 -7.71 4.13
N LEU A 71 -18.30 -7.27 5.36
CA LEU A 71 -19.11 -7.67 6.52
C LEU A 71 -20.44 -6.91 6.58
N THR A 72 -20.51 -5.71 6.00
CA THR A 72 -21.65 -4.79 6.04
C THR A 72 -22.38 -4.65 4.71
N THR A 73 -21.75 -5.05 3.60
CA THR A 73 -22.28 -4.91 2.24
C THR A 73 -22.29 -6.28 1.55
N GLU A 74 -23.44 -6.67 1.00
CA GLU A 74 -23.61 -7.97 0.35
C GLU A 74 -22.97 -7.99 -1.05
N ASP A 75 -23.13 -6.90 -1.81
CA ASP A 75 -22.53 -6.77 -3.14
C ASP A 75 -21.03 -6.46 -3.03
N ARG A 76 -20.22 -7.32 -3.70
CA ARG A 76 -18.76 -7.19 -3.76
C ARG A 76 -18.30 -5.92 -4.48
N HIS A 77 -19.06 -5.45 -5.47
CA HIS A 77 -18.70 -4.24 -6.23
C HIS A 77 -18.93 -2.99 -5.40
N GLU A 78 -20.08 -2.93 -4.70
CA GLU A 78 -20.40 -1.83 -3.78
C GLU A 78 -19.43 -1.81 -2.59
N ALA A 79 -19.10 -2.98 -2.01
CA ALA A 79 -18.10 -3.09 -0.94
C ALA A 79 -16.73 -2.58 -1.38
N MET A 80 -16.31 -2.89 -2.62
CA MET A 80 -15.04 -2.38 -3.15
C MET A 80 -15.08 -0.88 -3.40
N ALA A 81 -16.16 -0.35 -3.93
CA ALA A 81 -16.31 1.11 -4.12
C ALA A 81 -16.21 1.86 -2.78
N LYS A 82 -16.84 1.35 -1.72
CA LYS A 82 -16.73 1.89 -0.36
C LYS A 82 -15.29 1.77 0.17
N ALA A 83 -14.62 0.64 -0.07
CA ALA A 83 -13.25 0.42 0.35
C ALA A 83 -12.27 1.40 -0.32
N VAL A 84 -12.38 1.60 -1.63
CA VAL A 84 -11.57 2.56 -2.38
C VAL A 84 -11.85 3.99 -1.89
N LYS A 85 -13.11 4.35 -1.66
CA LYS A 85 -13.48 5.66 -1.11
C LYS A 85 -12.90 5.89 0.28
N GLY A 86 -12.84 4.85 1.12
CA GLY A 86 -12.30 4.93 2.47
C GLY A 86 -10.77 4.92 2.53
N ALA A 87 -10.11 4.04 1.76
CA ALA A 87 -8.64 3.90 1.76
C ALA A 87 -7.94 4.87 0.79
N GLY A 88 -8.62 5.27 -0.29
CA GLY A 88 -8.06 6.10 -1.35
C GLY A 88 -7.42 7.40 -0.87
N PRO A 89 -8.11 8.22 -0.06
CA PRO A 89 -7.52 9.46 0.44
C PRO A 89 -6.22 9.24 1.24
N ALA A 90 -6.14 8.18 2.04
CA ALA A 90 -4.93 7.85 2.79
C ALA A 90 -3.78 7.40 1.86
N ILE A 91 -4.07 6.60 0.84
CA ILE A 91 -3.09 6.17 -0.17
C ILE A 91 -2.58 7.38 -0.96
N LEU A 92 -3.48 8.27 -1.41
CA LEU A 92 -3.13 9.47 -2.16
C LEU A 92 -2.31 10.45 -1.32
N ALA A 93 -2.68 10.67 -0.06
CA ALA A 93 -1.94 11.54 0.85
C ALA A 93 -0.54 10.99 1.13
N SER A 94 -0.43 9.70 1.47
CA SER A 94 0.86 9.05 1.73
C SER A 94 1.76 9.03 0.50
N GLY A 95 1.26 8.51 -0.63
CA GLY A 95 2.02 8.44 -1.87
C GLY A 95 2.35 9.82 -2.44
N GLY A 96 1.42 10.76 -2.35
CA GLY A 96 1.64 12.15 -2.75
C GLY A 96 2.74 12.80 -1.94
N THR A 97 2.77 12.62 -0.61
CA THR A 97 3.84 13.15 0.24
C THR A 97 5.20 12.56 -0.13
N VAL A 98 5.28 11.25 -0.36
CA VAL A 98 6.53 10.58 -0.79
C VAL A 98 6.96 11.07 -2.17
N ALA A 99 6.04 11.16 -3.13
CA ALA A 99 6.33 11.65 -4.48
C ALA A 99 6.84 13.10 -4.46
N LEU A 100 6.19 13.98 -3.68
CA LEU A 100 6.63 15.37 -3.52
C LEU A 100 8.00 15.46 -2.84
N ALA A 101 8.25 14.68 -1.79
CA ALA A 101 9.55 14.62 -1.14
C ALA A 101 10.66 14.17 -2.11
N LEU A 102 10.38 13.15 -2.94
CA LEU A 102 11.32 12.71 -3.98
C LEU A 102 11.53 13.78 -5.06
N LEU A 103 10.49 14.50 -5.47
CA LEU A 103 10.61 15.58 -6.43
C LEU A 103 11.48 16.74 -5.93
N THR A 104 11.63 16.95 -4.62
CA THR A 104 12.59 17.96 -4.12
C THR A 104 14.04 17.63 -4.49
N LEU A 105 14.38 16.35 -4.67
CA LEU A 105 15.69 15.92 -5.14
C LEU A 105 15.97 16.33 -6.59
N SER A 106 14.95 16.68 -7.38
CA SER A 106 15.14 17.20 -8.75
C SER A 106 15.86 18.54 -8.78
N PHE A 107 15.87 19.28 -7.67
CA PHE A 107 16.62 20.53 -7.50
C PHE A 107 18.05 20.33 -7.01
N ALA A 108 18.47 19.07 -6.78
CA ALA A 108 19.82 18.78 -6.35
C ALA A 108 20.85 19.07 -7.48
N GLU A 109 22.02 19.57 -7.10
CA GLU A 109 23.11 19.84 -8.06
C GLU A 109 23.74 18.55 -8.59
N LEU A 110 23.75 17.47 -7.77
CA LEU A 110 24.27 16.17 -8.16
C LEU A 110 23.27 15.45 -9.10
N GLY A 111 23.73 15.14 -10.31
CA GLY A 111 22.92 14.50 -11.34
C GLY A 111 22.30 13.15 -10.91
N GLY A 112 23.01 12.36 -10.10
CA GLY A 112 22.50 11.11 -9.54
C GLY A 112 21.30 11.33 -8.61
N ASN A 113 21.32 12.32 -7.73
CA ASN A 113 20.21 12.66 -6.85
C ASN A 113 18.99 13.18 -7.64
N ARG A 114 19.25 13.97 -8.69
CA ARG A 114 18.21 14.46 -9.59
C ARG A 114 17.54 13.31 -10.33
N ALA A 115 18.31 12.35 -10.84
CA ALA A 115 17.79 11.15 -11.48
C ALA A 115 16.97 10.31 -10.51
N LEU A 116 17.50 10.07 -9.30
CA LEU A 116 16.81 9.34 -8.25
C LEU A 116 15.44 9.97 -7.95
N GLY A 117 15.39 11.30 -7.76
CA GLY A 117 14.17 12.01 -7.43
C GLY A 117 13.09 11.85 -8.49
N LEU A 118 13.41 12.11 -9.75
CA LEU A 118 12.45 12.06 -10.85
C LEU A 118 11.99 10.63 -11.17
N VAL A 119 12.91 9.69 -11.22
CA VAL A 119 12.63 8.28 -11.53
C VAL A 119 11.79 7.65 -10.42
N CYS A 120 12.20 7.82 -9.15
CA CYS A 120 11.46 7.22 -8.03
C CYS A 120 10.11 7.90 -7.78
N ALA A 121 9.99 9.21 -7.98
CA ALA A 121 8.69 9.89 -7.90
C ALA A 121 7.70 9.35 -8.94
N SER A 122 8.15 9.12 -10.18
CA SER A 122 7.32 8.49 -11.21
C SER A 122 6.88 7.08 -10.82
N GLY A 123 7.76 6.31 -10.18
CA GLY A 123 7.44 4.96 -9.68
C GLY A 123 6.37 4.96 -8.58
N ILE A 124 6.41 5.91 -7.65
CA ILE A 124 5.37 6.06 -6.62
C ILE A 124 4.01 6.38 -7.27
N VAL A 125 3.99 7.24 -8.29
CA VAL A 125 2.74 7.53 -9.03
C VAL A 125 2.18 6.27 -9.68
N VAL A 126 3.05 5.47 -10.32
CA VAL A 126 2.65 4.16 -10.90
C VAL A 126 2.11 3.22 -9.83
N ALA A 127 2.77 3.13 -8.67
CA ALA A 127 2.31 2.30 -7.55
C ALA A 127 0.92 2.74 -7.04
N MET A 128 0.67 4.04 -6.92
CA MET A 128 -0.66 4.57 -6.54
C MET A 128 -1.74 4.23 -7.57
N ILE A 129 -1.44 4.40 -8.86
CA ILE A 129 -2.38 4.07 -9.94
C ILE A 129 -2.68 2.56 -9.94
N ALA A 130 -1.67 1.72 -9.77
CA ALA A 130 -1.85 0.27 -9.67
C ALA A 130 -2.69 -0.11 -8.44
N ALA A 131 -2.45 0.51 -7.28
CA ALA A 131 -3.16 0.22 -6.04
C ALA A 131 -4.62 0.69 -6.05
N LEU A 132 -4.94 1.81 -6.70
CA LEU A 132 -6.28 2.38 -6.72
C LEU A 132 -7.10 2.00 -7.96
N GLY A 133 -6.45 1.62 -9.05
CA GLY A 133 -7.09 1.24 -10.31
C GLY A 133 -7.07 -0.26 -10.57
N VAL A 134 -5.87 -0.83 -10.73
CA VAL A 134 -5.70 -2.22 -11.15
C VAL A 134 -6.05 -3.20 -10.03
N LEU A 135 -5.59 -2.94 -8.81
CA LEU A 135 -5.79 -3.85 -7.68
C LEU A 135 -7.27 -4.00 -7.29
N PRO A 136 -8.10 -2.93 -7.19
CA PRO A 136 -9.53 -3.10 -6.95
C PRO A 136 -10.21 -3.96 -8.00
N ALA A 137 -9.92 -3.74 -9.26
CA ALA A 137 -10.46 -4.54 -10.37
C ALA A 137 -10.06 -6.02 -10.25
N ALA A 138 -8.78 -6.29 -10.01
CA ALA A 138 -8.27 -7.64 -9.81
C ALA A 138 -8.95 -8.34 -8.63
N ILE A 139 -9.07 -7.68 -7.47
CA ILE A 139 -9.71 -8.25 -6.27
C ILE A 139 -11.19 -8.55 -6.53
N VAL A 140 -11.92 -7.67 -7.20
CA VAL A 140 -13.35 -7.87 -7.50
C VAL A 140 -13.59 -9.05 -8.43
N VAL A 141 -12.70 -9.29 -9.41
CA VAL A 141 -12.78 -10.45 -10.30
C VAL A 141 -12.74 -11.75 -9.50
N PHE A 142 -11.82 -11.89 -8.55
CA PHE A 142 -11.73 -13.07 -7.68
C PHE A 142 -12.83 -13.09 -6.59
N GLY A 143 -13.37 -11.94 -6.23
CA GLY A 143 -14.46 -11.78 -5.28
C GLY A 143 -14.15 -12.31 -3.87
N ARG A 144 -15.20 -12.82 -3.20
CA ARG A 144 -15.09 -13.37 -1.83
C ARG A 144 -14.20 -14.61 -1.74
N GLY A 145 -14.02 -15.35 -2.85
CA GLY A 145 -13.15 -16.52 -2.92
C GLY A 145 -11.68 -16.22 -2.61
N LEU A 146 -11.24 -14.97 -2.78
CA LEU A 146 -9.89 -14.52 -2.43
C LEU A 146 -9.55 -14.77 -0.94
N PHE A 147 -10.55 -14.73 -0.06
CA PHE A 147 -10.39 -14.95 1.38
C PHE A 147 -10.48 -16.41 1.82
N TRP A 148 -10.56 -17.37 0.88
CA TRP A 148 -10.58 -18.79 1.23
C TRP A 148 -9.32 -19.17 2.04
N PRO A 149 -9.43 -19.98 3.16
CA PRO A 149 -10.61 -20.66 3.66
C PRO A 149 -11.51 -19.83 4.60
N PHE A 150 -11.15 -18.60 4.96
CA PHE A 150 -11.89 -17.75 5.92
C PHE A 150 -12.68 -16.63 5.23
N VAL A 151 -13.62 -17.02 4.39
CA VAL A 151 -14.44 -16.06 3.63
C VAL A 151 -15.27 -15.17 4.56
N PRO A 152 -15.21 -13.83 4.45
CA PRO A 152 -16.06 -12.92 5.20
C PRO A 152 -17.53 -13.13 4.83
N ARG A 153 -18.38 -13.42 5.83
CA ARG A 153 -19.83 -13.56 5.63
C ARG A 153 -20.51 -12.26 5.98
N PHE A 154 -21.51 -11.89 5.23
CA PHE A 154 -22.39 -10.77 5.54
C PHE A 154 -22.99 -10.92 6.94
N GLY A 155 -22.99 -9.87 7.76
CA GLY A 155 -23.42 -9.92 9.15
C GLY A 155 -22.46 -10.61 10.13
N GLY A 156 -21.26 -11.00 9.69
CA GLY A 156 -20.23 -11.61 10.54
C GLY A 156 -19.63 -10.62 11.54
N VAL A 157 -19.30 -11.08 12.74
CA VAL A 157 -18.62 -10.29 13.76
C VAL A 157 -17.17 -10.05 13.35
N ASN A 158 -16.71 -8.82 13.43
CA ASN A 158 -15.32 -8.48 13.19
C ASN A 158 -14.44 -9.06 14.32
N LYS A 159 -13.67 -10.12 14.01
CA LYS A 159 -12.79 -10.78 15.00
C LYS A 159 -11.71 -9.87 15.56
N SER A 160 -11.47 -8.71 14.95
CA SER A 160 -10.55 -7.71 15.48
C SER A 160 -11.00 -7.17 16.84
N ASP A 161 -12.31 -7.15 17.12
CA ASP A 161 -12.89 -6.59 18.34
C ASP A 161 -12.83 -7.56 19.54
N THR A 162 -12.55 -8.83 19.30
CA THR A 162 -12.54 -9.89 20.33
C THR A 162 -11.18 -10.57 20.53
N GLY A 163 -10.18 -10.24 19.70
CA GLY A 163 -8.87 -10.87 19.72
C GLY A 163 -7.88 -10.29 20.74
N TRP A 164 -6.68 -10.89 20.80
CA TRP A 164 -5.58 -10.42 21.64
C TRP A 164 -5.22 -8.95 21.38
N TRP A 165 -5.27 -8.52 20.13
CA TRP A 165 -5.07 -7.12 19.73
C TRP A 165 -6.09 -6.15 20.31
N ALA A 166 -7.35 -6.58 20.43
CA ALA A 166 -8.38 -5.79 21.10
C ALA A 166 -8.10 -5.60 22.59
N LYS A 167 -7.57 -6.64 23.26
CA LYS A 167 -7.14 -6.55 24.67
C LYS A 167 -5.97 -5.59 24.83
N LEU A 168 -4.97 -5.63 23.93
CA LEU A 168 -3.88 -4.69 23.90
C LEU A 168 -4.36 -3.26 23.67
N GLY A 169 -5.21 -3.04 22.66
CA GLY A 169 -5.80 -1.72 22.38
C GLY A 169 -6.56 -1.15 23.58
N LYS A 170 -7.37 -1.97 24.25
CA LYS A 170 -8.04 -1.57 25.50
C LYS A 170 -7.06 -1.27 26.64
N GLY A 171 -5.95 -2.00 26.73
CA GLY A 171 -4.89 -1.75 27.72
C GLY A 171 -4.20 -0.40 27.48
N VAL A 172 -3.84 -0.09 26.25
CA VAL A 172 -3.24 1.19 25.82
C VAL A 172 -4.23 2.34 26.06
N SER A 173 -5.49 2.16 25.68
CA SER A 173 -6.54 3.18 25.85
C SER A 173 -6.87 3.49 27.33
N ARG A 174 -6.67 2.54 28.24
CA ARG A 174 -6.87 2.76 29.68
C ARG A 174 -5.76 3.57 30.34
N ARG A 175 -4.52 3.54 29.83
CA ARG A 175 -3.36 4.24 30.40
C ARG A 175 -2.49 4.87 29.29
N PRO A 176 -3.03 5.80 28.50
CA PRO A 176 -2.34 6.33 27.32
C PRO A 176 -1.05 7.05 27.68
N VAL A 177 -1.04 7.82 28.77
CA VAL A 177 0.15 8.57 29.23
C VAL A 177 1.27 7.64 29.69
N THR A 178 0.95 6.59 30.43
CA THR A 178 1.94 5.62 30.90
C THR A 178 2.59 4.89 29.74
N VAL A 179 1.78 4.47 28.72
CA VAL A 179 2.28 3.79 27.54
C VAL A 179 3.14 4.73 26.67
N ALA A 180 2.75 6.02 26.56
CA ALA A 180 3.54 7.01 25.84
C ALA A 180 4.89 7.25 26.51
N ILE A 181 4.93 7.41 27.86
CA ILE A 181 6.17 7.59 28.60
C ILE A 181 7.09 6.37 28.48
N LEU A 182 6.54 5.15 28.63
CA LEU A 182 7.31 3.93 28.44
C LEU A 182 7.83 3.79 27.00
N GLY A 183 7.03 4.16 25.99
CA GLY A 183 7.43 4.17 24.61
C GLY A 183 8.60 5.13 24.35
N ILE A 184 8.52 6.34 24.88
CA ILE A 184 9.61 7.32 24.78
C ILE A 184 10.87 6.82 25.51
N ALA A 185 10.72 6.25 26.71
CA ALA A 185 11.86 5.73 27.49
C ALA A 185 12.56 4.52 26.84
N VAL A 186 11.86 3.77 25.98
CA VAL A 186 12.43 2.61 25.24
C VAL A 186 13.06 3.02 23.91
N LEU A 187 12.54 4.09 23.27
CA LEU A 187 12.98 4.55 21.95
C LEU A 187 13.99 5.70 21.99
N GLY A 188 14.08 6.43 23.11
CA GLY A 188 15.01 7.54 23.35
C GLY A 188 16.18 7.14 24.22
#